data_7f579cd34a0923f3dcd8e61c8c87c756
#
_entry.id   7f579cd34a0923f3dcd8e61c8c87c756
#
_cell.length_a   1.000
_cell.length_b   1.000
_cell.length_c   1.000
_cell.angle_alpha   90.00
_cell.angle_beta   90.00
_cell.angle_gamma   90.00
#
_symmetry.space_group_name_H-M   'P 1'
#
loop_
_entity.id
_entity.type
_entity.pdbx_description
1 polymer ?
#
loop_
_entity_poly.entity_id
_entity_poly.type
_entity_poly.pdbx_seq_one_letter_code
_entity_poly.pdbx_strand_id
1 'polypeptide(L)'
;MRASLLLHMAAAAPVLLTACAAPSGSVTQFDLGPQYADASFDPRLANTRTVTEVSAPAWLDNPAIVYRLDYADASRAQAYAQSQWVAPPASLLSQRLRERLFLVLPSGVAQVGGIQPASACLLQVELDEFSQVFDTPQTSHALLRARATLTDSNRNELVAQRVFEVEQPAPSPDASGGAHGLRDAVDQFITELLQWMDQQQPGRVVLVGDKRSARDLARP
;
A
#
# COMPACT_ATOMS: atom_id res chain seq x y z
N MET A 1 78.50 9.29 -55.61
CA MET A 1 77.25 8.56 -55.49
C MET A 1 76.77 8.76 -54.04
N ARG A 2 75.81 9.66 -53.84
CA ARG A 2 75.27 10.04 -52.49
C ARG A 2 73.89 9.49 -52.42
N ALA A 3 73.63 8.53 -51.52
CA ALA A 3 72.30 8.00 -51.20
C ALA A 3 71.69 8.82 -50.06
N SER A 4 70.61 9.52 -50.34
CA SER A 4 69.85 10.25 -49.35
C SER A 4 68.83 9.31 -48.73
N LEU A 5 68.95 9.09 -47.42
CA LEU A 5 67.99 8.30 -46.62
C LEU A 5 66.92 9.24 -46.08
N LEU A 6 65.67 9.16 -46.61
CA LEU A 6 64.52 9.88 -46.15
C LEU A 6 63.88 9.13 -44.95
N LEU A 7 64.02 9.73 -43.76
CA LEU A 7 63.40 9.24 -42.51
C LEU A 7 62.02 9.74 -42.43
N HIS A 8 61.01 8.86 -42.60
CA HIS A 8 59.58 9.19 -42.37
C HIS A 8 59.24 9.07 -40.88
N MET A 9 59.11 10.21 -40.27
CA MET A 9 58.57 10.31 -38.88
C MET A 9 57.05 10.23 -38.91
N ALA A 10 56.50 9.07 -38.56
CA ALA A 10 55.02 8.89 -38.37
C ALA A 10 54.62 9.49 -37.04
N ALA A 11 53.87 10.61 -37.08
CA ALA A 11 53.28 11.23 -35.92
C ALA A 11 52.01 10.43 -35.49
N ALA A 12 52.11 9.63 -34.44
CA ALA A 12 50.94 9.00 -33.79
C ALA A 12 50.22 10.02 -32.94
N ALA A 13 49.04 10.47 -33.38
CA ALA A 13 48.14 11.30 -32.56
C ALA A 13 47.42 10.45 -31.52
N PRO A 14 47.50 10.78 -30.23
CA PRO A 14 46.70 10.10 -29.20
C PRO A 14 45.22 10.48 -29.33
N VAL A 15 44.37 9.52 -29.65
CA VAL A 15 42.89 9.67 -29.56
C VAL A 15 42.51 9.64 -28.08
N LEU A 16 42.21 10.80 -27.53
CA LEU A 16 41.63 10.94 -26.18
C LEU A 16 40.18 10.47 -26.23
N LEU A 17 39.93 9.22 -25.85
CA LEU A 17 38.57 8.71 -25.53
C LEU A 17 38.10 9.38 -24.24
N THR A 18 37.37 10.50 -24.37
CA THR A 18 36.58 11.07 -23.25
C THR A 18 35.42 10.13 -22.98
N ALA A 19 35.61 9.22 -22.04
CA ALA A 19 34.52 8.45 -21.46
C ALA A 19 33.59 9.44 -20.71
N CYS A 20 32.40 9.74 -21.26
CA CYS A 20 31.34 10.37 -20.52
C CYS A 20 30.90 9.41 -19.43
N ALA A 21 31.45 9.55 -18.23
CA ALA A 21 30.83 8.97 -17.02
C ALA A 21 29.53 9.73 -16.79
N ALA A 22 28.39 9.16 -17.20
CA ALA A 22 27.09 9.64 -16.79
C ALA A 22 27.06 9.58 -15.24
N PRO A 23 26.70 10.65 -14.53
CA PRO A 23 26.53 10.59 -13.09
C PRO A 23 25.45 9.55 -12.81
N SER A 24 25.80 8.46 -12.14
CA SER A 24 24.83 7.52 -11.58
C SER A 24 24.07 8.29 -10.49
N GLY A 25 22.93 8.91 -10.85
CA GLY A 25 22.06 9.58 -9.91
C GLY A 25 21.65 8.59 -8.83
N SER A 26 21.86 8.94 -7.56
CA SER A 26 21.37 8.12 -6.44
C SER A 26 19.86 8.04 -6.51
N VAL A 27 19.31 6.82 -6.50
CA VAL A 27 17.87 6.63 -6.41
C VAL A 27 17.43 6.90 -4.97
N THR A 28 16.49 7.81 -4.78
CA THR A 28 15.88 8.10 -3.48
C THR A 28 14.89 7.00 -3.14
N GLN A 29 15.02 6.42 -1.94
CA GLN A 29 14.11 5.39 -1.46
C GLN A 29 13.15 5.98 -0.42
N PHE A 30 11.89 5.57 -0.53
CA PHE A 30 10.81 5.95 0.38
C PHE A 30 10.23 4.71 1.05
N ASP A 31 9.77 4.86 2.27
CA ASP A 31 8.94 3.91 2.99
C ASP A 31 7.66 4.61 3.50
N LEU A 32 6.81 3.90 4.23
CA LEU A 32 5.61 4.48 4.83
C LEU A 32 5.91 5.26 6.12
N GLY A 33 7.19 5.41 6.49
CA GLY A 33 7.60 6.11 7.70
C GLY A 33 7.23 5.40 9.00
N PRO A 34 7.65 5.94 10.14
CA PRO A 34 7.30 5.39 11.44
C PRO A 34 5.80 5.51 11.71
N GLN A 35 5.23 4.47 12.32
CA GLN A 35 3.85 4.50 12.76
C GLN A 35 3.75 5.30 14.06
N TYR A 36 3.03 6.43 14.02
CA TYR A 36 2.66 7.12 15.24
C TYR A 36 1.43 6.43 15.84
N ALA A 37 1.60 5.90 17.04
CA ALA A 37 0.58 5.09 17.70
C ALA A 37 -0.52 5.98 18.30
N ASP A 38 -1.46 6.44 17.49
CA ASP A 38 -2.78 6.89 17.94
C ASP A 38 -3.80 5.73 17.93
N ALA A 39 -3.31 4.50 18.17
CA ALA A 39 -4.18 3.35 18.27
C ALA A 39 -4.91 3.37 19.61
N SER A 40 -6.02 4.07 19.68
CA SER A 40 -7.03 3.77 20.69
C SER A 40 -7.47 2.32 20.46
N PHE A 41 -7.09 1.45 21.41
CA PHE A 41 -7.54 0.06 21.44
C PHE A 41 -9.06 0.02 21.47
N ASP A 42 -9.69 -0.67 20.49
CA ASP A 42 -11.12 -0.97 20.54
C ASP A 42 -11.33 -2.37 21.12
N PRO A 43 -11.90 -2.47 22.35
CA PRO A 43 -12.12 -3.76 23.00
C PRO A 43 -13.02 -4.72 22.20
N ARG A 44 -13.79 -4.22 21.24
CA ARG A 44 -14.69 -5.04 20.41
C ARG A 44 -13.96 -5.96 19.44
N LEU A 45 -12.77 -5.56 19.00
CA LEU A 45 -11.90 -6.39 18.16
C LEU A 45 -11.11 -7.45 18.94
N ALA A 46 -11.17 -7.44 20.28
CA ALA A 46 -10.34 -8.28 21.17
C ALA A 46 -10.46 -9.79 20.93
N ASN A 47 -11.59 -10.25 20.42
CA ASN A 47 -11.86 -11.68 20.17
C ASN A 47 -11.68 -12.08 18.68
N THR A 48 -11.28 -11.14 17.83
CA THR A 48 -11.09 -11.42 16.40
C THR A 48 -9.69 -11.97 16.17
N ARG A 49 -9.59 -13.17 15.65
CA ARG A 49 -8.34 -13.75 15.18
C ARG A 49 -8.29 -13.60 13.68
N THR A 50 -7.38 -12.79 13.18
CA THR A 50 -7.31 -12.43 11.78
C THR A 50 -5.98 -12.85 11.17
N VAL A 51 -6.04 -13.53 10.04
CA VAL A 51 -4.90 -13.78 9.15
C VAL A 51 -4.97 -12.74 8.05
N THR A 52 -3.84 -12.12 7.72
CA THR A 52 -3.80 -11.10 6.67
C THR A 52 -2.96 -11.55 5.50
N GLU A 53 -3.50 -11.36 4.31
CA GLU A 53 -2.80 -11.51 3.04
C GLU A 53 -3.04 -10.24 2.23
N VAL A 54 -1.97 -9.65 1.70
CA VAL A 54 -2.05 -8.52 0.78
C VAL A 54 -1.40 -8.92 -0.53
N SER A 55 -2.16 -8.84 -1.61
CA SER A 55 -1.71 -9.09 -2.97
C SER A 55 -1.86 -7.83 -3.83
N ALA A 56 -1.15 -7.79 -4.95
CA ALA A 56 -1.26 -6.74 -5.95
C ALA A 56 -1.11 -7.34 -7.35
N PRO A 57 -1.61 -6.68 -8.40
CA PRO A 57 -1.36 -7.07 -9.77
C PRO A 57 0.14 -6.93 -10.11
N ALA A 58 0.61 -7.70 -11.09
CA ALA A 58 2.04 -7.77 -11.44
C ALA A 58 2.69 -6.41 -11.75
N TRP A 59 1.91 -5.44 -12.25
CA TRP A 59 2.44 -4.11 -12.54
C TRP A 59 2.72 -3.26 -11.29
N LEU A 60 2.09 -3.61 -10.14
CA LEU A 60 2.36 -3.03 -8.81
C LEU A 60 3.31 -3.90 -7.96
N ASP A 61 3.68 -5.10 -8.41
CA ASP A 61 4.58 -5.99 -7.69
C ASP A 61 6.05 -5.63 -7.95
N ASN A 62 6.37 -4.36 -7.82
CA ASN A 62 7.71 -3.80 -7.94
C ASN A 62 7.81 -2.52 -7.09
N PRO A 63 9.02 -2.03 -6.77
CA PRO A 63 9.20 -0.87 -5.89
C PRO A 63 9.00 0.50 -6.59
N ALA A 64 8.50 0.57 -7.81
CA ALA A 64 8.31 1.85 -8.49
C ALA A 64 7.25 2.71 -7.78
N ILE A 65 7.53 4.02 -7.63
CA ILE A 65 6.51 5.00 -7.32
C ILE A 65 5.81 5.36 -8.62
N VAL A 66 4.55 4.94 -8.74
CA VAL A 66 3.73 5.14 -9.93
C VAL A 66 3.01 6.48 -9.86
N TYR A 67 2.91 7.15 -11.02
CA TYR A 67 2.08 8.33 -11.17
C TYR A 67 1.29 8.29 -12.48
N ARG A 68 0.19 9.05 -12.52
CA ARG A 68 -0.69 9.25 -13.68
C ARG A 68 -0.88 10.74 -13.94
N LEU A 69 -0.99 11.12 -15.21
CA LEU A 69 -1.26 12.49 -15.62
C LEU A 69 -2.69 12.57 -16.15
N ASP A 70 -3.67 12.65 -15.26
CA ASP A 70 -5.10 12.61 -15.62
C ASP A 70 -5.48 13.74 -16.57
N TYR A 71 -4.86 14.90 -16.43
CA TYR A 71 -5.06 16.02 -17.34
C TYR A 71 -4.55 15.76 -18.77
N ALA A 72 -3.73 14.73 -18.99
CA ALA A 72 -3.18 14.38 -20.31
C ALA A 72 -3.68 13.00 -20.79
N ASP A 73 -3.48 11.97 -19.99
CA ASP A 73 -3.90 10.60 -20.32
C ASP A 73 -3.91 9.75 -19.02
N ALA A 74 -5.08 9.59 -18.42
CA ALA A 74 -5.29 8.81 -17.19
C ALA A 74 -4.93 7.31 -17.34
N SER A 75 -4.93 6.79 -18.58
CA SER A 75 -4.62 5.38 -18.83
C SER A 75 -3.13 5.04 -18.72
N ARG A 76 -2.24 6.05 -18.73
CA ARG A 76 -0.80 5.87 -18.71
C ARG A 76 -0.27 5.85 -17.29
N ALA A 77 0.09 4.66 -16.81
CA ALA A 77 0.91 4.51 -15.59
C ALA A 77 2.38 4.78 -15.93
N GLN A 78 3.01 5.68 -15.21
CA GLN A 78 4.41 6.06 -15.35
C GLN A 78 5.13 5.86 -14.02
N ALA A 79 6.44 5.68 -14.06
CA ALA A 79 7.25 5.52 -12.84
C ALA A 79 8.27 6.65 -12.74
N TYR A 80 8.53 7.11 -11.52
CA TYR A 80 9.62 8.04 -11.27
C TYR A 80 10.98 7.37 -11.49
N ALA A 81 11.85 8.01 -12.28
CA ALA A 81 13.14 7.44 -12.66
C ALA A 81 14.18 7.44 -11.52
N GLN A 82 14.08 8.39 -10.59
CA GLN A 82 15.06 8.62 -9.52
C GLN A 82 14.47 8.45 -8.12
N SER A 83 13.28 7.83 -8.01
CA SER A 83 12.60 7.63 -6.75
C SER A 83 11.84 6.31 -6.78
N GLN A 84 11.93 5.56 -5.68
CA GLN A 84 11.25 4.28 -5.55
C GLN A 84 10.89 3.99 -4.10
N TRP A 85 10.02 3.04 -3.88
CA TRP A 85 9.78 2.46 -2.58
C TRP A 85 10.93 1.54 -2.16
N VAL A 86 11.14 1.32 -0.86
CA VAL A 86 12.11 0.33 -0.34
C VAL A 86 11.67 -1.12 -0.61
N ALA A 87 10.38 -1.35 -0.86
CA ALA A 87 9.79 -2.64 -1.19
C ALA A 87 8.51 -2.43 -2.03
N PRO A 88 7.96 -3.46 -2.72
CA PRO A 88 6.69 -3.36 -3.42
C PRO A 88 5.56 -2.84 -2.52
N PRO A 89 4.61 -2.02 -3.03
CA PRO A 89 3.51 -1.45 -2.26
C PRO A 89 2.70 -2.46 -1.45
N ALA A 90 2.39 -3.63 -2.01
CA ALA A 90 1.68 -4.69 -1.29
C ALA A 90 2.44 -5.18 -0.06
N SER A 91 3.78 -5.28 -0.13
CA SER A 91 4.63 -5.66 1.00
C SER A 91 4.63 -4.58 2.09
N LEU A 92 4.72 -3.31 1.70
CA LEU A 92 4.66 -2.17 2.64
C LEU A 92 3.30 -2.10 3.34
N LEU A 93 2.20 -2.21 2.57
CA LEU A 93 0.85 -2.24 3.11
C LEU A 93 0.64 -3.45 4.03
N SER A 94 1.14 -4.63 3.65
CA SER A 94 1.07 -5.84 4.46
C SER A 94 1.78 -5.68 5.81
N GLN A 95 2.97 -5.08 5.81
CA GLN A 95 3.70 -4.79 7.05
C GLN A 95 2.92 -3.80 7.92
N ARG A 96 2.50 -2.66 7.35
CA ARG A 96 1.77 -1.61 8.07
C ARG A 96 0.46 -2.12 8.67
N LEU A 97 -0.28 -2.93 7.91
CA LEU A 97 -1.53 -3.54 8.35
C LEU A 97 -1.30 -4.52 9.52
N ARG A 98 -0.27 -5.38 9.44
CA ARG A 98 0.07 -6.30 10.55
C ARG A 98 0.44 -5.55 11.82
N GLU A 99 1.23 -4.50 11.72
CA GLU A 99 1.62 -3.66 12.86
C GLU A 99 0.38 -3.04 13.54
N ARG A 100 -0.56 -2.51 12.75
CA ARG A 100 -1.80 -1.93 13.28
C ARG A 100 -2.71 -2.99 13.90
N LEU A 101 -2.90 -4.12 13.24
CA LEU A 101 -3.69 -5.23 13.77
C LEU A 101 -3.10 -5.78 15.07
N PHE A 102 -1.77 -5.87 15.18
CA PHE A 102 -1.12 -6.30 16.40
C PHE A 102 -1.41 -5.38 17.59
N LEU A 103 -1.51 -4.07 17.36
CA LEU A 103 -1.83 -3.09 18.40
C LEU A 103 -3.30 -3.16 18.86
N VAL A 104 -4.24 -3.48 17.96
CA VAL A 104 -5.68 -3.46 18.24
C VAL A 104 -6.26 -4.85 18.53
N LEU A 105 -5.56 -5.94 18.20
CA LEU A 105 -5.99 -7.32 18.39
C LEU A 105 -5.11 -8.03 19.42
N PRO A 106 -5.42 -7.97 20.73
CA PRO A 106 -4.59 -8.60 21.78
C PRO A 106 -4.48 -10.13 21.64
N SER A 107 -5.44 -10.77 20.94
CA SER A 107 -5.42 -12.21 20.66
C SER A 107 -4.41 -12.63 19.59
N GLY A 108 -3.71 -11.67 18.98
CA GLY A 108 -2.67 -11.87 18.00
C GLY A 108 -3.16 -11.96 16.57
N VAL A 109 -2.25 -11.63 15.66
CA VAL A 109 -2.40 -11.79 14.21
C VAL A 109 -1.67 -13.07 13.81
N ALA A 110 -2.37 -14.05 13.22
CA ALA A 110 -1.72 -15.21 12.63
C ALA A 110 -1.16 -14.82 11.25
N GLN A 111 0.09 -15.17 10.97
CA GLN A 111 0.69 -14.96 9.66
C GLN A 111 0.25 -16.05 8.68
N VAL A 112 0.16 -15.71 7.40
CA VAL A 112 -0.02 -16.67 6.32
C VAL A 112 1.12 -17.71 6.38
N GLY A 113 0.79 -18.99 6.40
CA GLY A 113 1.76 -20.09 6.50
C GLY A 113 2.02 -20.61 7.92
N GLY A 114 1.45 -20.00 8.96
CA GLY A 114 1.44 -20.54 10.32
C GLY A 114 0.24 -21.47 10.60
N ILE A 115 0.23 -22.09 11.81
CA ILE A 115 -0.92 -22.86 12.26
C ILE A 115 -2.09 -21.90 12.47
N GLN A 116 -3.14 -22.02 11.63
CA GLN A 116 -4.34 -21.22 11.77
C GLN A 116 -5.12 -21.64 13.03
N PRO A 117 -5.52 -20.68 13.87
CA PRO A 117 -6.39 -21.00 14.99
C PRO A 117 -7.78 -21.43 14.48
N ALA A 118 -8.41 -22.37 15.15
CA ALA A 118 -9.69 -22.97 14.78
C ALA A 118 -10.90 -21.99 14.67
N SER A 119 -10.72 -20.72 14.95
CA SER A 119 -11.77 -19.67 14.88
C SER A 119 -11.25 -18.37 14.24
N ALA A 120 -10.38 -18.50 13.23
CA ALA A 120 -9.82 -17.32 12.56
C ALA A 120 -10.71 -16.84 11.41
N CYS A 121 -10.83 -15.53 11.26
CA CYS A 121 -11.26 -14.93 10.02
C CYS A 121 -10.03 -14.69 9.14
N LEU A 122 -10.12 -15.01 7.87
CA LEU A 122 -9.11 -14.67 6.86
C LEU A 122 -9.47 -13.32 6.26
N LEU A 123 -8.61 -12.35 6.43
CA LEU A 123 -8.67 -11.07 5.72
C LEU A 123 -7.72 -11.13 4.53
N GLN A 124 -8.26 -10.96 3.34
CA GLN A 124 -7.50 -10.80 2.10
C GLN A 124 -7.68 -9.37 1.61
N VAL A 125 -6.60 -8.74 1.21
CA VAL A 125 -6.60 -7.41 0.62
C VAL A 125 -5.93 -7.48 -0.75
N GLU A 126 -6.66 -7.07 -1.78
CA GLU A 126 -6.13 -6.90 -3.14
C GLU A 126 -5.95 -5.42 -3.39
N LEU A 127 -4.70 -5.00 -3.64
CA LEU A 127 -4.36 -3.62 -3.96
C LEU A 127 -4.52 -3.42 -5.47
N ASP A 128 -5.56 -2.69 -5.89
CA ASP A 128 -5.88 -2.46 -7.31
C ASP A 128 -5.17 -1.21 -7.87
N GLU A 129 -4.96 -0.15 -7.05
CA GLU A 129 -4.28 1.09 -7.45
C GLU A 129 -3.47 1.65 -6.28
N PHE A 130 -2.28 2.17 -6.59
CA PHE A 130 -1.38 2.81 -5.63
C PHE A 130 -0.49 3.81 -6.38
N SER A 131 -1.02 5.00 -6.63
CA SER A 131 -0.35 5.98 -7.49
C SER A 131 -0.59 7.41 -7.05
N GLN A 132 0.29 8.31 -7.48
CA GLN A 132 0.07 9.74 -7.45
C GLN A 132 -0.66 10.14 -8.74
N VAL A 133 -1.79 10.81 -8.63
CA VAL A 133 -2.60 11.27 -9.74
C VAL A 133 -2.49 12.78 -9.87
N PHE A 134 -2.08 13.25 -11.02
CA PHE A 134 -1.94 14.67 -11.32
C PHE A 134 -3.21 15.19 -12.01
N ASP A 135 -3.96 16.02 -11.31
CA ASP A 135 -5.13 16.73 -11.85
C ASP A 135 -4.72 17.85 -12.79
N THR A 136 -3.60 18.49 -12.46
CA THR A 136 -2.90 19.51 -13.28
C THR A 136 -1.39 19.33 -13.14
N PRO A 137 -0.56 20.01 -13.93
CA PRO A 137 0.89 19.97 -13.73
C PRO A 137 1.38 20.44 -12.35
N GLN A 138 0.55 21.17 -11.59
CA GLN A 138 0.91 21.76 -10.29
C GLN A 138 0.19 21.14 -9.10
N THR A 139 -0.87 20.36 -9.34
CA THR A 139 -1.68 19.75 -8.29
C THR A 139 -1.82 18.25 -8.50
N SER A 140 -1.69 17.50 -7.42
CA SER A 140 -1.84 16.06 -7.45
C SER A 140 -2.38 15.53 -6.13
N HIS A 141 -2.93 14.34 -6.17
CA HIS A 141 -3.34 13.58 -5.00
C HIS A 141 -2.79 12.15 -5.06
N ALA A 142 -2.72 11.51 -3.93
CA ALA A 142 -2.45 10.08 -3.82
C ALA A 142 -3.77 9.33 -3.95
N LEU A 143 -3.80 8.27 -4.76
CA LEU A 143 -4.93 7.37 -4.92
C LEU A 143 -4.54 5.96 -4.47
N LEU A 144 -5.24 5.44 -3.48
CA LEU A 144 -5.21 4.05 -3.08
C LEU A 144 -6.58 3.43 -3.34
N ARG A 145 -6.64 2.36 -4.15
CA ARG A 145 -7.83 1.53 -4.30
C ARG A 145 -7.49 0.10 -3.93
N ALA A 146 -8.29 -0.48 -3.03
CA ALA A 146 -8.09 -1.86 -2.58
C ALA A 146 -9.43 -2.55 -2.32
N ARG A 147 -9.47 -3.85 -2.55
CA ARG A 147 -10.59 -4.72 -2.20
C ARG A 147 -10.24 -5.53 -0.97
N ALA A 148 -11.07 -5.49 0.05
CA ALA A 148 -10.94 -6.34 1.22
C ALA A 148 -12.03 -7.41 1.21
N THR A 149 -11.61 -8.65 1.45
CA THR A 149 -12.48 -9.83 1.55
C THR A 149 -12.27 -10.47 2.91
N LEU A 150 -13.34 -10.70 3.65
CA LEU A 150 -13.35 -11.38 4.94
C LEU A 150 -14.04 -12.74 4.79
N THR A 151 -13.33 -13.80 5.13
CA THR A 151 -13.81 -15.19 5.04
C THR A 151 -13.77 -15.85 6.41
N ASP A 152 -14.83 -16.61 6.77
CA ASP A 152 -14.80 -17.50 7.93
C ASP A 152 -13.98 -18.74 7.59
N SER A 153 -12.82 -18.90 8.23
CA SER A 153 -11.90 -20.01 7.93
C SER A 153 -12.44 -21.37 8.32
N ASN A 154 -13.40 -21.47 9.26
CA ASN A 154 -13.98 -22.75 9.67
C ASN A 154 -15.02 -23.25 8.68
N ARG A 155 -15.81 -22.32 8.13
CA ARG A 155 -16.91 -22.63 7.22
C ARG A 155 -16.51 -22.49 5.77
N ASN A 156 -15.36 -21.87 5.52
CA ASN A 156 -14.92 -21.44 4.18
C ASN A 156 -16.01 -20.63 3.45
N GLU A 157 -16.67 -19.73 4.20
CA GLU A 157 -17.77 -18.90 3.71
C GLU A 157 -17.33 -17.44 3.65
N LEU A 158 -17.74 -16.75 2.60
CA LEU A 158 -17.60 -15.31 2.49
C LEU A 158 -18.45 -14.62 3.57
N VAL A 159 -17.80 -13.86 4.46
CA VAL A 159 -18.48 -13.06 5.47
C VAL A 159 -18.87 -11.70 4.89
N ALA A 160 -17.91 -11.01 4.27
CA ALA A 160 -18.13 -9.71 3.66
C ALA A 160 -17.02 -9.37 2.68
N GLN A 161 -17.34 -8.47 1.74
CA GLN A 161 -16.37 -7.89 0.81
C GLN A 161 -16.68 -6.40 0.62
N ARG A 162 -15.62 -5.57 0.52
CA ARG A 162 -15.76 -4.14 0.24
C ARG A 162 -14.59 -3.64 -0.59
N VAL A 163 -14.88 -2.72 -1.51
CA VAL A 163 -13.89 -1.91 -2.20
C VAL A 163 -13.72 -0.60 -1.44
N PHE A 164 -12.47 -0.25 -1.19
CA PHE A 164 -12.08 1.02 -0.60
C PHE A 164 -11.37 1.85 -1.66
N GLU A 165 -11.68 3.12 -1.69
CA GLU A 165 -11.00 4.11 -2.49
C GLU A 165 -10.68 5.29 -1.59
N VAL A 166 -9.40 5.59 -1.46
CA VAL A 166 -8.90 6.62 -0.56
C VAL A 166 -8.03 7.58 -1.36
N GLU A 167 -8.40 8.85 -1.30
CA GLU A 167 -7.65 9.94 -1.88
C GLU A 167 -7.07 10.83 -0.79
N GLN A 168 -5.80 11.23 -0.95
CA GLN A 168 -5.14 12.17 -0.05
C GLN A 168 -4.39 13.24 -0.86
N PRO A 169 -4.46 14.51 -0.49
CA PRO A 169 -3.68 15.53 -1.17
C PRO A 169 -2.18 15.21 -1.13
N ALA A 170 -1.50 15.32 -2.26
CA ALA A 170 -0.05 15.29 -2.27
C ALA A 170 0.50 16.69 -1.92
N PRO A 171 1.37 16.83 -0.90
CA PRO A 171 1.87 18.13 -0.47
C PRO A 171 2.74 18.85 -1.50
N SER A 172 3.28 18.11 -2.49
CA SER A 172 4.02 18.66 -3.64
C SER A 172 3.81 17.80 -4.89
N PRO A 173 3.90 18.40 -6.10
CA PRO A 173 3.71 17.68 -7.36
C PRO A 173 5.00 16.96 -7.79
N ASP A 174 5.55 16.12 -6.92
CA ASP A 174 6.77 15.35 -7.14
C ASP A 174 6.70 14.00 -6.40
N ALA A 175 7.74 13.17 -6.56
CA ALA A 175 7.80 11.85 -5.93
C ALA A 175 7.70 11.89 -4.39
N SER A 176 8.25 12.92 -3.77
CA SER A 176 8.18 13.09 -2.30
C SER A 176 6.76 13.38 -1.85
N GLY A 177 6.08 14.31 -2.53
CA GLY A 177 4.68 14.61 -2.26
C GLY A 177 3.78 13.40 -2.50
N GLY A 178 4.02 12.67 -3.59
CA GLY A 178 3.31 11.41 -3.87
C GLY A 178 3.51 10.37 -2.78
N ALA A 179 4.75 10.17 -2.33
CA ALA A 179 5.07 9.22 -1.26
C ALA A 179 4.40 9.58 0.08
N HIS A 180 4.39 10.87 0.44
CA HIS A 180 3.71 11.34 1.65
C HIS A 180 2.19 11.18 1.58
N GLY A 181 1.58 11.56 0.45
CA GLY A 181 0.14 11.38 0.25
C GLY A 181 -0.27 9.90 0.27
N LEU A 182 0.52 9.01 -0.34
CA LEU A 182 0.26 7.57 -0.33
C LEU A 182 0.43 6.95 1.06
N ARG A 183 1.38 7.42 1.88
CA ARG A 183 1.47 7.04 3.30
C ARG A 183 0.19 7.40 4.04
N ASP A 184 -0.29 8.64 3.87
CA ASP A 184 -1.49 9.13 4.56
C ASP A 184 -2.74 8.38 4.07
N ALA A 185 -2.80 8.02 2.76
CA ALA A 185 -3.85 7.17 2.20
C ALA A 185 -3.84 5.76 2.80
N VAL A 186 -2.66 5.15 3.02
CA VAL A 186 -2.54 3.85 3.70
C VAL A 186 -3.06 3.92 5.13
N ASP A 187 -2.69 4.94 5.90
CA ASP A 187 -3.13 5.07 7.29
C ASP A 187 -4.65 5.29 7.40
N GLN A 188 -5.24 6.06 6.48
CA GLN A 188 -6.69 6.21 6.38
C GLN A 188 -7.36 4.90 5.96
N PHE A 189 -6.87 4.24 4.91
CA PHE A 189 -7.39 2.95 4.46
C PHE A 189 -7.46 1.93 5.60
N ILE A 190 -6.37 1.79 6.37
CA ILE A 190 -6.33 0.85 7.50
C ILE A 190 -7.37 1.24 8.56
N THR A 191 -7.53 2.52 8.84
CA THR A 191 -8.55 3.00 9.79
C THR A 191 -9.97 2.63 9.34
N GLU A 192 -10.29 2.87 8.08
CA GLU A 192 -11.60 2.52 7.50
C GLU A 192 -11.81 1.00 7.44
N LEU A 193 -10.75 0.24 7.11
CA LEU A 193 -10.77 -1.22 7.09
C LEU A 193 -11.09 -1.79 8.47
N LEU A 194 -10.45 -1.30 9.54
CA LEU A 194 -10.71 -1.73 10.91
C LEU A 194 -12.13 -1.40 11.35
N GLN A 195 -12.64 -0.22 11.02
CA GLN A 195 -14.02 0.17 11.29
C GLN A 195 -15.02 -0.74 10.55
N TRP A 196 -14.75 -1.04 9.29
CA TRP A 196 -15.58 -1.97 8.52
C TRP A 196 -15.55 -3.38 9.10
N MET A 197 -14.38 -3.90 9.49
CA MET A 197 -14.26 -5.22 10.12
C MET A 197 -15.03 -5.31 11.43
N ASP A 198 -15.02 -4.27 12.26
CA ASP A 198 -15.82 -4.22 13.50
C ASP A 198 -17.33 -4.36 13.24
N GLN A 199 -17.81 -3.80 12.14
CA GLN A 199 -19.23 -3.90 11.74
C GLN A 199 -19.63 -5.31 11.26
N GLN A 200 -18.65 -6.11 10.76
CA GLN A 200 -18.90 -7.44 10.19
C GLN A 200 -18.79 -8.58 11.22
N GLN A 201 -18.55 -8.29 12.50
CA GLN A 201 -18.34 -9.34 13.50
C GLN A 201 -19.53 -10.31 13.56
N PRO A 202 -19.32 -11.63 13.32
CA PRO A 202 -20.35 -12.65 13.53
C PRO A 202 -20.61 -12.78 15.03
N GLY A 203 -21.69 -12.24 15.53
CA GLY A 203 -22.06 -12.24 16.95
C GLY A 203 -22.80 -10.99 17.41
N ARG A 204 -22.76 -9.92 16.64
CA ARG A 204 -23.66 -8.79 16.84
C ARG A 204 -25.04 -9.11 16.26
N VAL A 205 -25.75 -10.09 16.86
CA VAL A 205 -27.18 -10.18 16.70
C VAL A 205 -27.72 -8.87 17.28
N VAL A 206 -28.00 -7.91 16.42
CA VAL A 206 -28.90 -6.82 16.77
C VAL A 206 -30.22 -7.52 17.03
N LEU A 207 -30.51 -7.81 18.30
CA LEU A 207 -31.86 -8.19 18.72
C LEU A 207 -32.73 -6.99 18.39
N VAL A 208 -33.25 -6.97 17.17
CA VAL A 208 -34.30 -6.06 16.76
C VAL A 208 -35.49 -6.42 17.62
N GLY A 209 -35.63 -5.66 18.72
CA GLY A 209 -36.84 -5.56 19.50
C GLY A 209 -37.34 -6.89 20.06
N ASP A 210 -36.87 -7.28 21.23
CA ASP A 210 -37.66 -8.17 22.08
C ASP A 210 -38.97 -7.47 22.46
N LYS A 211 -40.03 -7.79 21.71
CA LYS A 211 -41.41 -7.32 21.97
C LYS A 211 -41.98 -7.82 23.30
N ARG A 212 -41.16 -8.41 24.17
CA ARG A 212 -41.65 -8.90 25.48
C ARG A 212 -41.76 -7.83 26.56
N SER A 213 -41.04 -6.71 26.43
CA SER A 213 -41.08 -5.65 27.44
C SER A 213 -42.39 -4.78 27.41
N ALA A 214 -43.22 -4.93 26.38
CA ALA A 214 -44.49 -4.17 26.29
C ALA A 214 -45.70 -4.87 26.93
N ARG A 215 -45.56 -6.12 27.39
CA ARG A 215 -46.67 -6.86 28.02
C ARG A 215 -46.66 -6.84 29.56
N ASP A 216 -45.57 -6.46 30.19
CA ASP A 216 -45.49 -6.42 31.66
C ASP A 216 -45.87 -5.06 32.27
N LEU A 217 -46.13 -4.04 31.47
CA LEU A 217 -46.61 -2.73 31.94
C LEU A 217 -48.13 -2.56 31.84
N ALA A 218 -48.89 -3.62 31.45
CA ALA A 218 -50.34 -3.59 31.34
C ALA A 218 -50.98 -4.70 32.19
N ARG A 219 -50.65 -4.77 33.47
CA ARG A 219 -51.50 -5.46 34.46
C ARG A 219 -51.93 -4.49 35.54
N PRO A 220 -53.24 -4.42 35.80
CA PRO A 220 -53.83 -3.56 36.78
C PRO A 220 -53.52 -3.97 38.24
#